data_b1372c988cf51f1a11fc1ad71af05dc2
#
_entry.id   b1372c988cf51f1a11fc1ad71af05dc2
#
_cell.length_a   1.000
_cell.length_b   1.000
_cell.length_c   1.000
_cell.angle_alpha   90.00
_cell.angle_beta   90.00
_cell.angle_gamma   90.00
#
_symmetry.space_group_name_H-M   'P 1'
#
loop_
_entity.id
_entity.type
_entity.pdbx_description
1 polymer ?
#
loop_
_entity_poly.entity_id
_entity_poly.type
_entity_poly.pdbx_seq_one_letter_code
_entity_poly.pdbx_strand_id
1 'polypeptide(L)'
;MEWTKFGWAGITLDIPVTWELGGLSGDDREGYLRLDDDEIPRLELKWAQSKKKKPDLGRVLDEYFKLVRKNYKRKEAKLHIQRHVNLIKEKSVLEGREVVSFTWKGDIRANGIIFHCETCKRITIVQIMGHLKENLRESTIRILQSVQDHPVAQDVLWSAYQLGVQIPRRYRLGKRQLLSGYILFSFSDGSRKISIERYGVADVTLKEHDLESWFRAKYAKAIRGYGFEMMSEVHDEEDKRIKVIGEQTRLTDRIPLAAVLAVDKVLRRQVFAAHVWRCYHSNRIYVVQAIAKRDASKIADRVSASIKCH
;
A
#
# COMPACT_ATOMS: atom_id res chain seq x y z
N MET A 1 -15.76 -17.81 -3.59
CA MET A 1 -14.89 -16.85 -2.89
C MET A 1 -14.19 -16.01 -3.95
N GLU A 2 -14.37 -14.71 -3.92
CA GLU A 2 -13.72 -13.76 -4.83
C GLU A 2 -12.33 -13.39 -4.33
N TRP A 3 -11.38 -13.14 -5.25
CA TRP A 3 -9.97 -12.91 -4.93
C TRP A 3 -9.48 -11.61 -5.54
N THR A 4 -8.59 -10.96 -4.83
CA THR A 4 -7.92 -9.74 -5.29
C THR A 4 -6.42 -9.82 -5.03
N LYS A 5 -5.64 -9.03 -5.78
CA LYS A 5 -4.21 -8.88 -5.54
C LYS A 5 -3.99 -7.79 -4.49
N PHE A 6 -3.37 -8.16 -3.40
CA PHE A 6 -2.94 -7.25 -2.34
C PHE A 6 -1.45 -6.94 -2.47
N GLY A 7 -1.04 -5.71 -2.18
CA GLY A 7 0.35 -5.28 -2.24
C GLY A 7 0.74 -4.36 -1.09
N TRP A 8 1.93 -4.57 -0.54
CA TRP A 8 2.52 -3.71 0.48
C TRP A 8 4.04 -3.81 0.50
N ALA A 9 4.74 -2.67 0.53
CA ALA A 9 6.21 -2.60 0.61
C ALA A 9 6.95 -3.45 -0.46
N GLY A 10 6.35 -3.59 -1.65
CA GLY A 10 6.87 -4.39 -2.76
C GLY A 10 6.58 -5.89 -2.67
N ILE A 11 5.90 -6.35 -1.62
CA ILE A 11 5.40 -7.71 -1.51
C ILE A 11 3.98 -7.73 -2.07
N THR A 12 3.66 -8.72 -2.91
CA THR A 12 2.29 -8.93 -3.41
C THR A 12 1.85 -10.37 -3.23
N LEU A 13 0.56 -10.58 -3.03
CA LEU A 13 -0.09 -11.89 -2.93
C LEU A 13 -1.57 -11.78 -3.25
N ASP A 14 -2.19 -12.89 -3.62
CA ASP A 14 -3.62 -12.96 -3.83
C ASP A 14 -4.31 -13.26 -2.50
N ILE A 15 -5.39 -12.54 -2.21
CA ILE A 15 -6.19 -12.69 -0.99
C ILE A 15 -7.68 -12.71 -1.32
N PRO A 16 -8.53 -13.28 -0.47
CA PRO A 16 -9.97 -13.05 -0.54
C PRO A 16 -10.30 -11.57 -0.41
N VAL A 17 -11.27 -11.08 -1.19
CA VAL A 17 -11.69 -9.66 -1.17
C VAL A 17 -12.26 -9.21 0.17
N THR A 18 -12.70 -10.16 1.00
CA THR A 18 -13.26 -9.91 2.33
C THR A 18 -12.21 -9.69 3.42
N TRP A 19 -10.92 -9.95 3.12
CA TRP A 19 -9.87 -9.74 4.12
C TRP A 19 -9.38 -8.30 4.09
N GLU A 20 -9.40 -7.67 5.26
CA GLU A 20 -9.05 -6.25 5.41
C GLU A 20 -7.84 -6.07 6.33
N LEU A 21 -7.18 -4.92 6.21
CA LEU A 21 -5.98 -4.62 6.98
C LEU A 21 -6.30 -4.43 8.48
N GLY A 22 -5.96 -5.43 9.31
CA GLY A 22 -6.17 -5.43 10.76
C GLY A 22 -4.97 -4.95 11.58
N GLY A 23 -3.77 -4.90 10.98
CA GLY A 23 -2.57 -4.45 11.66
C GLY A 23 -1.43 -4.13 10.72
N LEU A 24 -0.66 -3.10 11.05
CA LEU A 24 0.46 -2.66 10.21
C LEU A 24 1.51 -1.91 11.01
N SER A 25 2.78 -2.29 10.86
CA SER A 25 3.92 -1.59 11.44
C SER A 25 5.17 -1.69 10.56
N GLY A 26 6.17 -0.86 10.83
CA GLY A 26 7.44 -0.86 10.10
C GLY A 26 7.41 -0.09 8.79
N ASP A 27 8.43 -0.36 7.95
CA ASP A 27 8.71 0.32 6.69
C ASP A 27 9.04 -0.68 5.55
N ASP A 28 9.77 -0.24 4.52
CA ASP A 28 10.19 -1.08 3.39
C ASP A 28 11.34 -2.04 3.74
N ARG A 29 12.07 -1.82 4.84
CA ARG A 29 13.20 -2.67 5.28
C ARG A 29 12.75 -3.76 6.22
N GLU A 30 11.94 -3.40 7.21
CA GLU A 30 11.39 -4.35 8.17
C GLU A 30 9.96 -3.97 8.54
N GLY A 31 9.10 -4.95 8.72
CA GLY A 31 7.72 -4.66 9.05
C GLY A 31 6.87 -5.88 9.31
N TYR A 32 5.65 -5.57 9.63
CA TYR A 32 4.56 -6.48 9.94
C TYR A 32 3.27 -6.00 9.32
N LEU A 33 2.51 -6.92 8.80
CA LEU A 33 1.17 -6.69 8.27
C LEU A 33 0.28 -7.86 8.68
N ARG A 34 -0.96 -7.55 9.04
CA ARG A 34 -2.00 -8.52 9.36
C ARG A 34 -3.26 -8.18 8.58
N LEU A 35 -3.84 -9.20 7.98
CA LEU A 35 -5.16 -9.14 7.38
C LEU A 35 -6.12 -9.97 8.22
N ASP A 36 -7.29 -9.43 8.49
CA ASP A 36 -8.34 -10.04 9.29
C ASP A 36 -9.60 -10.19 8.40
N ASP A 37 -10.41 -11.17 8.70
CA ASP A 37 -11.82 -11.15 8.32
C ASP A 37 -12.66 -10.65 9.50
N ASP A 38 -13.97 -10.82 9.44
CA ASP A 38 -14.88 -10.35 10.48
C ASP A 38 -14.72 -11.09 11.82
N GLU A 39 -14.07 -12.25 11.83
CA GLU A 39 -14.00 -13.14 12.99
C GLU A 39 -12.60 -13.24 13.60
N ILE A 40 -11.59 -13.43 12.77
CA ILE A 40 -10.22 -13.72 13.24
C ILE A 40 -9.14 -13.11 12.32
N PRO A 41 -7.89 -12.98 12.80
CA PRO A 41 -6.74 -12.79 11.94
C PRO A 41 -6.60 -13.93 10.93
N ARG A 42 -6.47 -13.60 9.64
CA ARG A 42 -6.41 -14.56 8.54
C ARG A 42 -5.03 -14.71 7.93
N LEU A 43 -4.28 -13.62 7.88
CA LEU A 43 -2.94 -13.64 7.32
C LEU A 43 -2.03 -12.74 8.14
N GLU A 44 -0.83 -13.22 8.41
CA GLU A 44 0.27 -12.41 8.89
C GLU A 44 1.44 -12.48 7.93
N LEU A 45 2.00 -11.32 7.66
CA LEU A 45 3.18 -11.11 6.84
C LEU A 45 4.22 -10.35 7.66
N LYS A 46 5.44 -10.90 7.76
CA LYS A 46 6.58 -10.23 8.38
C LYS A 46 7.75 -10.24 7.42
N TRP A 47 8.47 -9.14 7.37
CA TRP A 47 9.66 -9.04 6.53
C TRP A 47 10.76 -8.29 7.24
N ALA A 48 12.01 -8.66 6.94
CA ALA A 48 13.18 -7.95 7.41
C ALA A 48 14.34 -8.09 6.42
N GLN A 49 15.11 -7.03 6.22
CA GLN A 49 16.31 -7.05 5.41
C GLN A 49 17.40 -7.88 6.10
N SER A 50 17.90 -8.92 5.45
CA SER A 50 19.00 -9.72 5.97
C SER A 50 20.36 -9.03 5.72
N LYS A 51 21.19 -9.01 6.74
CA LYS A 51 22.61 -8.61 6.61
C LYS A 51 23.49 -9.74 6.08
N LYS A 52 23.04 -11.00 6.20
CA LYS A 52 23.75 -12.20 5.76
C LYS A 52 23.34 -12.59 4.35
N LYS A 53 24.29 -13.04 3.54
CA LYS A 53 24.02 -13.60 2.22
C LYS A 53 23.16 -14.88 2.30
N LYS A 54 23.43 -15.73 3.28
CA LYS A 54 22.67 -16.98 3.58
C LYS A 54 22.31 -16.95 5.07
N PRO A 55 21.14 -16.49 5.44
CA PRO A 55 20.65 -16.51 6.81
C PRO A 55 20.20 -17.93 7.18
N ASP A 56 20.39 -18.32 8.42
CA ASP A 56 19.84 -19.57 8.96
C ASP A 56 18.33 -19.38 9.23
N LEU A 57 17.51 -19.84 8.30
CA LEU A 57 16.04 -19.72 8.38
C LEU A 57 15.47 -20.56 9.53
N GLY A 58 16.11 -21.69 9.86
CA GLY A 58 15.73 -22.53 10.98
C GLY A 58 15.80 -21.75 12.28
N ARG A 59 16.93 -21.08 12.53
CA ARG A 59 17.13 -20.23 13.70
C ARG A 59 16.18 -19.04 13.75
N VAL A 60 15.95 -18.36 12.61
CA VAL A 60 14.99 -17.26 12.56
C VAL A 60 13.58 -17.74 12.91
N LEU A 61 13.20 -18.93 12.42
CA LEU A 61 11.91 -19.53 12.72
C LEU A 61 11.81 -19.96 14.19
N ASP A 62 12.92 -20.40 14.82
CA ASP A 62 12.94 -20.69 16.26
C ASP A 62 12.65 -19.45 17.10
N GLU A 63 13.28 -18.32 16.78
CA GLU A 63 13.02 -17.05 17.46
C GLU A 63 11.59 -16.57 17.24
N TYR A 64 11.08 -16.73 16.02
CA TYR A 64 9.68 -16.43 15.72
C TYR A 64 8.73 -17.26 16.59
N PHE A 65 8.92 -18.59 16.69
CA PHE A 65 8.07 -19.44 17.51
C PHE A 65 8.22 -19.21 19.02
N LYS A 66 9.37 -18.72 19.50
CA LYS A 66 9.48 -18.27 20.89
C LYS A 66 8.50 -17.12 21.18
N LEU A 67 8.38 -16.16 20.26
CA LEU A 67 7.43 -15.04 20.39
C LEU A 67 5.99 -15.55 20.32
N VAL A 68 5.67 -16.43 19.38
CA VAL A 68 4.34 -17.03 19.26
C VAL A 68 3.97 -17.76 20.55
N ARG A 69 4.86 -18.63 21.07
CA ARG A 69 4.63 -19.34 22.34
C ARG A 69 4.42 -18.42 23.53
N LYS A 70 5.15 -17.28 23.60
CA LYS A 70 4.98 -16.30 24.67
C LYS A 70 3.57 -15.72 24.68
N ASN A 71 3.00 -15.47 23.52
CA ASN A 71 1.62 -14.98 23.39
C ASN A 71 0.58 -16.05 23.78
N TYR A 72 0.85 -17.34 23.46
CA TYR A 72 -0.02 -18.46 23.79
C TYR A 72 0.11 -18.93 25.26
N LYS A 73 1.28 -18.81 25.90
CA LYS A 73 1.45 -19.10 27.33
C LYS A 73 0.47 -18.34 28.23
N ARG A 74 0.07 -17.17 27.83
CA ARG A 74 -0.94 -16.36 28.54
C ARG A 74 -2.35 -16.96 28.50
N LYS A 75 -2.60 -17.92 27.57
CA LYS A 75 -3.89 -18.57 27.32
C LYS A 75 -3.92 -20.05 27.74
N GLU A 76 -2.86 -20.55 28.41
CA GLU A 76 -2.71 -21.95 28.81
C GLU A 76 -2.80 -22.99 27.67
N ALA A 77 -2.81 -22.56 26.43
CA ALA A 77 -2.91 -23.42 25.26
C ALA A 77 -1.56 -24.04 24.88
N LYS A 78 -1.53 -25.36 24.63
CA LYS A 78 -0.35 -26.03 24.10
C LYS A 78 -0.21 -25.77 22.61
N LEU A 79 0.93 -25.22 22.19
CA LEU A 79 1.24 -24.97 20.79
C LEU A 79 1.97 -26.17 20.18
N HIS A 80 1.35 -26.82 19.19
CA HIS A 80 1.94 -27.90 18.41
C HIS A 80 2.49 -27.33 17.09
N ILE A 81 3.80 -27.49 16.84
CA ILE A 81 4.51 -26.96 15.68
C ILE A 81 5.08 -28.12 14.87
N GLN A 82 4.90 -28.09 13.54
CA GLN A 82 5.53 -29.00 12.58
C GLN A 82 6.26 -28.16 11.51
N ARG A 83 7.39 -28.65 11.02
CA ARG A 83 8.20 -28.03 9.97
C ARG A 83 8.33 -28.95 8.77
N HIS A 84 8.79 -28.39 7.66
CA HIS A 84 8.99 -29.11 6.40
C HIS A 84 7.73 -29.82 5.89
N VAL A 85 6.57 -29.18 6.07
CA VAL A 85 5.27 -29.68 5.60
C VAL A 85 5.10 -29.35 4.12
N ASN A 86 4.48 -30.22 3.36
CA ASN A 86 4.23 -29.99 1.94
C ASN A 86 3.01 -29.05 1.76
N LEU A 87 3.28 -27.76 1.73
CA LEU A 87 2.26 -26.68 1.54
C LEU A 87 2.23 -26.11 0.13
N ILE A 88 3.26 -26.31 -0.68
CA ILE A 88 3.40 -25.70 -2.01
C ILE A 88 3.51 -26.85 -3.04
N LYS A 89 2.63 -26.83 -4.03
CA LYS A 89 2.61 -27.85 -5.09
C LYS A 89 3.65 -27.57 -6.18
N GLU A 90 3.82 -26.32 -6.56
CA GLU A 90 4.71 -25.89 -7.64
C GLU A 90 6.02 -25.36 -7.11
N LYS A 91 7.10 -26.11 -7.30
CA LYS A 91 8.45 -25.73 -6.85
C LYS A 91 9.01 -24.51 -7.60
N SER A 92 8.55 -24.24 -8.81
CA SER A 92 8.94 -23.07 -9.62
C SER A 92 8.69 -21.73 -8.93
N VAL A 93 7.66 -21.63 -8.11
CA VAL A 93 7.35 -20.44 -7.30
C VAL A 93 8.46 -20.12 -6.28
N LEU A 94 9.30 -21.11 -5.99
CA LEU A 94 10.37 -21.02 -4.99
C LEU A 94 11.76 -20.85 -5.62
N GLU A 95 11.87 -20.74 -6.96
CA GLU A 95 13.16 -20.53 -7.61
C GLU A 95 13.88 -19.28 -7.07
N GLY A 96 15.17 -19.43 -6.76
CA GLY A 96 15.98 -18.39 -6.15
C GLY A 96 15.64 -18.07 -4.69
N ARG A 97 14.90 -18.95 -4.00
CA ARG A 97 14.51 -18.81 -2.60
C ARG A 97 14.85 -20.05 -1.81
N GLU A 98 15.51 -19.87 -0.67
CA GLU A 98 15.57 -20.89 0.37
C GLU A 98 14.28 -20.79 1.19
N VAL A 99 13.52 -21.90 1.33
CA VAL A 99 12.18 -21.90 1.94
C VAL A 99 12.05 -23.00 2.99
N VAL A 100 11.49 -22.66 4.14
CA VAL A 100 11.06 -23.62 5.17
C VAL A 100 9.56 -23.44 5.40
N SER A 101 8.80 -24.49 5.15
CA SER A 101 7.36 -24.53 5.43
C SER A 101 7.09 -24.99 6.86
N PHE A 102 6.01 -24.53 7.44
CA PHE A 102 5.61 -24.89 8.78
C PHE A 102 4.09 -24.86 8.98
N THR A 103 3.64 -25.59 9.98
CA THR A 103 2.28 -25.46 10.53
C THR A 103 2.36 -25.35 12.04
N TRP A 104 1.37 -24.69 12.63
CA TRP A 104 1.17 -24.76 14.06
C TRP A 104 -0.32 -24.80 14.41
N LYS A 105 -0.61 -25.32 15.60
CA LYS A 105 -1.96 -25.50 16.14
C LYS A 105 -1.96 -25.12 17.62
N GLY A 106 -2.85 -24.22 17.99
CA GLY A 106 -3.20 -23.78 19.35
C GLY A 106 -4.71 -23.62 19.45
N ASP A 107 -5.23 -22.45 19.81
CA ASP A 107 -6.67 -22.12 19.76
C ASP A 107 -7.18 -21.99 18.32
N ILE A 108 -6.29 -21.57 17.44
CA ILE A 108 -6.45 -21.56 15.99
C ILE A 108 -5.33 -22.38 15.37
N ARG A 109 -5.40 -22.58 14.06
CA ARG A 109 -4.34 -23.25 13.30
C ARG A 109 -3.74 -22.27 12.29
N ALA A 110 -2.49 -22.53 11.90
CA ALA A 110 -1.85 -21.79 10.82
C ALA A 110 -0.98 -22.69 9.94
N ASN A 111 -0.92 -22.33 8.66
CA ASN A 111 0.00 -22.85 7.67
C ASN A 111 0.87 -21.70 7.18
N GLY A 112 2.18 -21.88 7.08
CA GLY A 112 3.04 -20.79 6.67
C GLY A 112 4.36 -21.21 6.08
N ILE A 113 5.07 -20.24 5.54
CA ILE A 113 6.43 -20.35 5.04
C ILE A 113 7.30 -19.22 5.60
N ILE A 114 8.57 -19.53 5.77
CA ILE A 114 9.63 -18.55 5.87
C ILE A 114 10.55 -18.74 4.67
N PHE A 115 10.96 -17.68 4.05
CA PHE A 115 11.90 -17.74 2.95
C PHE A 115 12.88 -16.57 2.95
N HIS A 116 14.03 -16.77 2.32
CA HIS A 116 15.00 -15.76 2.01
C HIS A 116 15.09 -15.59 0.49
N CYS A 117 14.96 -14.35 0.01
CA CYS A 117 15.13 -14.03 -1.40
C CYS A 117 16.58 -13.60 -1.68
N GLU A 118 17.24 -14.27 -2.60
CA GLU A 118 18.61 -13.93 -2.99
C GLU A 118 18.72 -12.60 -3.74
N THR A 119 17.64 -12.15 -4.39
CA THR A 119 17.61 -10.89 -5.14
C THR A 119 17.48 -9.68 -4.23
N CYS A 120 16.45 -9.62 -3.41
CA CYS A 120 16.19 -8.46 -2.55
C CYS A 120 16.80 -8.59 -1.14
N LYS A 121 17.41 -9.73 -0.80
CA LYS A 121 18.02 -10.04 0.50
C LYS A 121 17.05 -9.93 1.68
N ARG A 122 15.77 -10.09 1.43
CA ARG A 122 14.72 -10.02 2.45
C ARG A 122 14.41 -11.43 2.98
N ILE A 123 14.26 -11.55 4.29
CA ILE A 123 13.62 -12.70 4.94
C ILE A 123 12.16 -12.35 5.09
N THR A 124 11.28 -13.24 4.66
CA THR A 124 9.83 -13.05 4.73
C THR A 124 9.17 -14.25 5.38
N ILE A 125 8.27 -14.01 6.32
CA ILE A 125 7.39 -15.00 6.91
C ILE A 125 5.97 -14.67 6.47
N VAL A 126 5.28 -15.64 5.88
CA VAL A 126 3.87 -15.57 5.53
C VAL A 126 3.15 -16.70 6.20
N GLN A 127 2.09 -16.42 6.94
CA GLN A 127 1.23 -17.46 7.50
C GLN A 127 -0.24 -17.17 7.30
N ILE A 128 -1.00 -18.21 7.02
CA ILE A 128 -2.45 -18.17 6.84
C ILE A 128 -3.06 -18.87 8.05
N MET A 129 -3.99 -18.21 8.70
CA MET A 129 -4.65 -18.68 9.93
C MET A 129 -6.11 -19.00 9.70
N GLY A 130 -6.63 -19.88 10.53
CA GLY A 130 -8.05 -20.25 10.51
C GLY A 130 -8.47 -21.01 11.75
N HIS A 131 -9.76 -21.27 11.85
CA HIS A 131 -10.32 -22.08 12.94
C HIS A 131 -9.79 -23.51 12.92
N LEU A 132 -9.80 -24.19 14.06
CA LEU A 132 -9.22 -25.52 14.22
C LEU A 132 -9.77 -26.59 13.25
N LYS A 133 -11.05 -26.48 12.92
CA LYS A 133 -11.74 -27.42 12.02
C LYS A 133 -11.80 -26.94 10.57
N GLU A 134 -11.34 -25.72 10.29
CA GLU A 134 -11.38 -25.14 8.96
C GLU A 134 -10.39 -25.80 8.01
N ASN A 135 -10.81 -26.05 6.77
CA ASN A 135 -9.91 -26.55 5.73
C ASN A 135 -9.18 -25.38 5.07
N LEU A 136 -7.95 -25.11 5.51
CA LEU A 136 -7.11 -24.05 4.98
C LEU A 136 -6.30 -24.45 3.72
N ARG A 137 -6.39 -25.69 3.24
CA ARG A 137 -5.44 -26.20 2.25
C ARG A 137 -5.47 -25.43 0.94
N GLU A 138 -6.63 -25.19 0.37
CA GLU A 138 -6.77 -24.54 -0.93
C GLU A 138 -6.36 -23.07 -0.87
N SER A 139 -6.87 -22.32 0.13
CA SER A 139 -6.51 -20.92 0.34
C SER A 139 -5.01 -20.77 0.65
N THR A 140 -4.44 -21.65 1.48
CA THR A 140 -3.00 -21.65 1.75
C THR A 140 -2.19 -21.84 0.48
N ILE A 141 -2.49 -22.86 -0.33
CA ILE A 141 -1.78 -23.13 -1.59
C ILE A 141 -1.85 -21.91 -2.51
N ARG A 142 -3.03 -21.38 -2.76
CA ARG A 142 -3.23 -20.23 -3.64
C ARG A 142 -2.47 -19.01 -3.17
N ILE A 143 -2.60 -18.65 -1.91
CA ILE A 143 -1.93 -17.47 -1.34
C ILE A 143 -0.41 -17.65 -1.41
N LEU A 144 0.13 -18.77 -0.92
CA LEU A 144 1.57 -18.98 -0.89
C LEU A 144 2.20 -19.08 -2.28
N GLN A 145 1.48 -19.62 -3.26
CA GLN A 145 1.93 -19.68 -4.65
C GLN A 145 1.94 -18.31 -5.34
N SER A 146 1.08 -17.39 -4.91
CA SER A 146 0.98 -16.04 -5.48
C SER A 146 1.97 -15.04 -4.87
N VAL A 147 2.72 -15.42 -3.82
CA VAL A 147 3.63 -14.52 -3.10
C VAL A 147 4.81 -14.09 -3.98
N GLN A 148 4.91 -12.79 -4.20
CA GLN A 148 6.08 -12.13 -4.77
C GLN A 148 6.65 -11.15 -3.75
N ASP A 149 7.93 -11.23 -3.45
CA ASP A 149 8.58 -10.48 -2.36
C ASP A 149 9.30 -9.22 -2.83
N HIS A 150 9.35 -8.98 -4.12
CA HIS A 150 9.84 -7.76 -4.73
C HIS A 150 9.14 -7.54 -6.09
N PRO A 151 8.93 -6.28 -6.49
CA PRO A 151 8.25 -6.00 -7.73
C PRO A 151 9.12 -6.40 -8.93
N VAL A 152 8.54 -7.15 -9.86
CA VAL A 152 9.13 -7.43 -11.19
C VAL A 152 8.87 -6.22 -12.11
N ALA A 153 7.75 -5.55 -11.93
CA ALA A 153 7.35 -4.37 -12.71
C ALA A 153 8.03 -3.07 -12.22
N GLN A 154 7.91 -2.02 -13.02
CA GLN A 154 8.39 -0.68 -12.65
C GLN A 154 7.57 -0.02 -11.54
N ASP A 155 6.35 -0.49 -11.32
CA ASP A 155 5.43 0.03 -10.32
C ASP A 155 5.23 -0.96 -9.17
N VAL A 156 5.00 -0.40 -8.00
CA VAL A 156 4.73 -1.12 -6.75
C VAL A 156 3.26 -0.95 -6.39
N LEU A 157 2.56 -2.06 -6.17
CA LEU A 157 1.20 -2.05 -5.67
C LEU A 157 1.18 -1.74 -4.17
N TRP A 158 0.32 -0.81 -3.77
CA TRP A 158 0.00 -0.47 -2.39
C TRP A 158 -1.48 -0.61 -2.16
N SER A 159 -1.86 -1.42 -1.17
CA SER A 159 -3.26 -1.77 -0.91
C SER A 159 -3.66 -1.54 0.54
N ALA A 160 -4.83 -0.99 0.77
CA ALA A 160 -5.48 -0.93 2.09
C ALA A 160 -6.99 -0.71 1.92
N TYR A 161 -7.81 -1.46 2.63
CA TYR A 161 -9.27 -1.28 2.69
C TYR A 161 -9.91 -1.11 1.30
N GLN A 162 -9.67 -2.05 0.39
CA GLN A 162 -10.16 -2.03 -1.01
C GLN A 162 -9.60 -0.89 -1.88
N LEU A 163 -8.66 -0.09 -1.37
CA LEU A 163 -7.87 0.81 -2.20
C LEU A 163 -6.64 0.06 -2.70
N GLY A 164 -6.47 -0.03 -4.01
CA GLY A 164 -5.23 -0.47 -4.65
C GLY A 164 -4.69 0.62 -5.56
N VAL A 165 -3.41 0.97 -5.43
CA VAL A 165 -2.75 1.99 -6.27
C VAL A 165 -1.35 1.54 -6.66
N GLN A 166 -0.96 1.78 -7.91
CA GLN A 166 0.38 1.49 -8.41
C GLN A 166 1.24 2.75 -8.39
N ILE A 167 2.37 2.67 -7.70
CA ILE A 167 3.31 3.78 -7.52
C ILE A 167 4.67 3.40 -8.13
N PRO A 168 5.31 4.26 -8.94
CA PRO A 168 6.62 3.98 -9.49
C PRO A 168 7.65 3.65 -8.40
N ARG A 169 8.45 2.59 -8.62
CA ARG A 169 9.38 2.00 -7.63
C ARG A 169 10.36 2.99 -6.99
N ARG A 170 10.66 4.10 -7.67
CA ARG A 170 11.55 5.13 -7.15
C ARG A 170 10.99 5.91 -5.96
N TYR A 171 9.66 5.93 -5.78
CA TYR A 171 9.02 6.63 -4.69
C TYR A 171 8.98 5.77 -3.43
N ARG A 172 9.21 6.40 -2.30
CA ARG A 172 9.11 5.77 -0.98
C ARG A 172 7.92 6.31 -0.22
N LEU A 173 7.23 5.44 0.50
CA LEU A 173 6.15 5.83 1.40
C LEU A 173 6.72 6.64 2.56
N GLY A 174 6.31 7.90 2.68
CA GLY A 174 6.71 8.78 3.78
C GLY A 174 5.65 8.85 4.87
N LYS A 175 4.40 9.13 4.49
CA LYS A 175 3.29 9.23 5.44
C LYS A 175 2.15 8.30 5.02
N ARG A 176 1.54 7.66 6.00
CA ARG A 176 0.28 6.94 5.86
C ARG A 176 -0.68 7.31 6.99
N GLN A 177 -1.95 7.35 6.66
CA GLN A 177 -3.04 7.47 7.63
C GLN A 177 -4.16 6.54 7.17
N LEU A 178 -4.55 5.62 8.02
CA LEU A 178 -5.49 4.55 7.72
C LEU A 178 -6.58 4.59 8.79
N LEU A 179 -7.63 5.35 8.49
CA LEU A 179 -8.80 5.51 9.36
C LEU A 179 -10.02 4.94 8.64
N SER A 180 -11.04 4.56 9.37
CA SER A 180 -12.26 3.96 8.83
C SER A 180 -12.89 4.77 7.69
N GLY A 181 -12.93 6.09 7.78
CA GLY A 181 -13.50 6.98 6.76
C GLY A 181 -12.47 7.71 5.90
N TYR A 182 -11.16 7.51 6.11
CA TYR A 182 -10.13 8.27 5.44
C TYR A 182 -8.83 7.50 5.29
N ILE A 183 -8.33 7.42 4.07
CA ILE A 183 -7.01 6.87 3.76
C ILE A 183 -6.14 7.96 3.13
N LEU A 184 -4.90 8.03 3.60
CA LEU A 184 -3.85 8.85 3.00
C LEU A 184 -2.60 8.00 2.80
N PHE A 185 -2.08 8.01 1.57
CA PHE A 185 -0.71 7.61 1.24
C PHE A 185 0.04 8.80 0.68
N SER A 186 1.22 9.09 1.21
CA SER A 186 2.11 10.13 0.70
C SER A 186 3.47 9.53 0.38
N PHE A 187 3.90 9.69 -0.86
CA PHE A 187 5.15 9.16 -1.39
C PHE A 187 6.07 10.29 -1.86
N SER A 188 7.39 10.04 -1.81
CA SER A 188 8.40 10.97 -2.31
C SER A 188 9.59 10.23 -2.90
N ASP A 189 10.21 10.83 -3.93
CA ASP A 189 11.53 10.43 -4.44
C ASP A 189 12.62 11.46 -4.10
N GLY A 190 12.34 12.33 -3.12
CA GLY A 190 13.17 13.45 -2.71
C GLY A 190 12.80 14.76 -3.41
N SER A 191 12.57 14.76 -4.72
CA SER A 191 12.26 15.96 -5.51
C SER A 191 10.78 16.08 -5.90
N ARG A 192 10.07 14.97 -5.95
CA ARG A 192 8.67 14.87 -6.34
C ARG A 192 7.86 14.25 -5.23
N LYS A 193 6.61 14.65 -5.12
CA LYS A 193 5.68 14.13 -4.12
C LYS A 193 4.42 13.65 -4.81
N ILE A 194 3.88 12.53 -4.32
CA ILE A 194 2.58 11.99 -4.72
C ILE A 194 1.77 11.80 -3.45
N SER A 195 0.53 12.25 -3.46
CA SER A 195 -0.42 12.01 -2.37
C SER A 195 -1.67 11.37 -2.94
N ILE A 196 -2.12 10.29 -2.32
CA ILE A 196 -3.36 9.61 -2.66
C ILE A 196 -4.24 9.65 -1.44
N GLU A 197 -5.44 10.17 -1.59
CA GLU A 197 -6.43 10.26 -0.53
C GLU A 197 -7.73 9.62 -0.97
N ARG A 198 -8.37 8.90 -0.06
CA ARG A 198 -9.72 8.36 -0.23
C ARG A 198 -10.57 8.76 0.95
N TYR A 199 -11.69 9.42 0.68
CA TYR A 199 -12.71 9.77 1.67
C TYR A 199 -13.87 8.79 1.52
N GLY A 200 -14.29 8.20 2.63
CA GLY A 200 -15.49 7.38 2.71
C GLY A 200 -16.75 8.26 2.82
N VAL A 201 -17.90 7.67 2.51
CA VAL A 201 -19.22 8.29 2.63
C VAL A 201 -19.27 9.65 1.93
N ALA A 202 -19.09 9.63 0.60
CA ALA A 202 -18.98 10.83 -0.24
C ALA A 202 -20.18 11.77 -0.05
N ASP A 203 -21.40 11.23 0.09
CA ASP A 203 -22.61 12.03 0.33
C ASP A 203 -22.49 12.91 1.57
N VAL A 204 -21.99 12.35 2.67
CA VAL A 204 -21.79 13.09 3.93
C VAL A 204 -20.60 14.05 3.81
N THR A 205 -19.55 13.64 3.10
CA THR A 205 -18.31 14.44 2.94
C THR A 205 -18.55 15.67 2.09
N LEU A 206 -19.29 15.54 1.01
CA LEU A 206 -19.63 16.64 0.10
C LEU A 206 -20.75 17.52 0.72
N LYS A 207 -21.66 16.92 1.48
CA LYS A 207 -22.88 17.60 1.95
C LYS A 207 -23.64 18.18 0.74
N GLU A 208 -23.85 19.52 0.74
CA GLU A 208 -24.51 20.24 -0.34
C GLU A 208 -23.53 20.85 -1.35
N HIS A 209 -22.22 20.62 -1.18
CA HIS A 209 -21.19 21.15 -2.06
C HIS A 209 -20.98 20.25 -3.29
N ASP A 210 -20.78 20.86 -4.42
CA ASP A 210 -20.21 20.16 -5.57
C ASP A 210 -18.73 19.79 -5.32
N LEU A 211 -18.23 18.87 -6.11
CA LEU A 211 -16.88 18.31 -5.94
C LEU A 211 -15.77 19.38 -6.08
N GLU A 212 -15.97 20.38 -6.94
CA GLU A 212 -15.00 21.45 -7.17
C GLU A 212 -14.93 22.39 -5.97
N SER A 213 -16.08 22.87 -5.50
CA SER A 213 -16.18 23.74 -4.32
C SER A 213 -15.61 23.07 -3.08
N TRP A 214 -15.93 21.77 -2.89
CA TRP A 214 -15.37 20.99 -1.81
C TRP A 214 -13.83 20.89 -1.91
N PHE A 215 -13.29 20.59 -3.12
CA PHE A 215 -11.85 20.48 -3.31
C PHE A 215 -11.16 21.83 -3.03
N ARG A 216 -11.68 22.93 -3.55
CA ARG A 216 -11.12 24.28 -3.30
C ARG A 216 -11.07 24.62 -1.82
N ALA A 217 -12.12 24.35 -1.08
CA ALA A 217 -12.19 24.61 0.35
C ALA A 217 -11.22 23.68 1.13
N LYS A 218 -11.26 22.39 0.85
CA LYS A 218 -10.46 21.36 1.55
C LYS A 218 -8.96 21.52 1.34
N TYR A 219 -8.55 21.88 0.13
CA TYR A 219 -7.15 21.98 -0.28
C TYR A 219 -6.66 23.43 -0.41
N ALA A 220 -7.41 24.42 0.06
CA ALA A 220 -7.08 25.85 -0.02
C ALA A 220 -5.63 26.15 0.43
N LYS A 221 -5.16 25.50 1.50
CA LYS A 221 -3.79 25.64 2.00
C LYS A 221 -2.74 25.00 1.08
N ALA A 222 -3.06 23.86 0.49
CA ALA A 222 -2.14 23.11 -0.38
C ALA A 222 -1.96 23.81 -1.74
N ILE A 223 -3.02 24.41 -2.25
CA ILE A 223 -3.03 25.11 -3.54
C ILE A 223 -2.66 26.60 -3.42
N ARG A 224 -2.50 27.11 -2.19
CA ARG A 224 -2.04 28.49 -1.96
C ARG A 224 -0.65 28.69 -2.57
N GLY A 225 -0.50 29.73 -3.40
CA GLY A 225 0.76 30.03 -4.08
C GLY A 225 0.92 29.32 -5.43
N TYR A 226 -0.12 28.67 -5.91
CA TYR A 226 -0.23 28.18 -7.28
C TYR A 226 -1.32 28.96 -8.02
N GLY A 227 -1.00 29.48 -9.22
CA GLY A 227 -2.01 29.84 -10.20
C GLY A 227 -2.50 28.57 -10.85
N PHE A 228 -3.77 28.19 -10.73
CA PHE A 228 -4.27 26.92 -11.19
C PHE A 228 -5.50 27.06 -12.08
N GLU A 229 -5.59 26.12 -13.00
CA GLU A 229 -6.76 25.89 -13.84
C GLU A 229 -7.43 24.58 -13.41
N MET A 230 -8.75 24.55 -13.44
CA MET A 230 -9.53 23.36 -13.23
C MET A 230 -10.26 23.03 -14.53
N MET A 231 -10.15 21.77 -14.95
CA MET A 231 -10.86 21.23 -16.09
C MET A 231 -11.76 20.11 -15.61
N SER A 232 -13.04 20.18 -15.88
CA SER A 232 -13.97 19.09 -15.65
C SER A 232 -13.90 18.13 -16.84
N GLU A 233 -13.44 16.91 -16.62
CA GLU A 233 -13.49 15.83 -17.60
C GLU A 233 -14.70 14.94 -17.24
N VAL A 234 -15.66 14.82 -18.16
CA VAL A 234 -16.78 13.88 -18.02
C VAL A 234 -16.31 12.58 -18.63
N HIS A 235 -16.07 11.57 -17.79
CA HIS A 235 -15.66 10.23 -18.27
C HIS A 235 -16.86 9.32 -18.56
N ASP A 236 -17.93 9.46 -17.78
CA ASP A 236 -19.24 8.83 -17.97
C ASP A 236 -20.31 9.72 -17.34
N GLU A 237 -21.59 9.51 -17.67
CA GLU A 237 -22.70 10.30 -17.13
C GLU A 237 -22.75 10.31 -15.59
N GLU A 238 -22.12 9.33 -14.94
CA GLU A 238 -22.10 9.18 -13.49
C GLU A 238 -20.77 9.60 -12.82
N ASP A 239 -19.62 9.61 -13.51
CA ASP A 239 -18.30 9.87 -12.89
C ASP A 239 -17.71 11.23 -13.31
N LYS A 240 -18.11 12.28 -12.62
CA LYS A 240 -17.50 13.61 -12.75
C LYS A 240 -16.07 13.58 -12.22
N ARG A 241 -15.08 13.70 -13.09
CA ARG A 241 -13.67 13.83 -12.74
C ARG A 241 -13.20 15.27 -12.97
N ILE A 242 -12.49 15.80 -11.99
CA ILE A 242 -11.88 17.14 -12.08
C ILE A 242 -10.37 16.96 -12.17
N LYS A 243 -9.78 17.53 -13.19
CA LYS A 243 -8.33 17.70 -13.34
C LYS A 243 -7.93 19.10 -12.95
N VAL A 244 -6.93 19.20 -12.09
CA VAL A 244 -6.40 20.48 -11.60
C VAL A 244 -4.93 20.55 -11.98
N ILE A 245 -4.52 21.64 -12.64
CA ILE A 245 -3.12 21.91 -12.95
C ILE A 245 -2.81 23.32 -12.49
N GLY A 246 -1.70 23.50 -11.77
CA GLY A 246 -1.27 24.80 -11.30
C GLY A 246 0.24 24.93 -11.31
N GLU A 247 0.70 26.11 -11.66
CA GLU A 247 2.10 26.48 -11.56
C GLU A 247 2.32 27.40 -10.36
N GLN A 248 3.44 27.22 -9.68
CA GLN A 248 3.81 28.05 -8.55
C GLN A 248 3.90 29.52 -9.00
N THR A 249 3.12 30.40 -8.35
CA THR A 249 3.12 31.84 -8.64
C THR A 249 4.42 32.48 -8.18
N ARG A 250 4.87 33.53 -8.89
CA ARG A 250 6.08 34.25 -8.51
C ARG A 250 5.84 35.02 -7.20
N LEU A 251 6.77 34.93 -6.28
CA LEU A 251 6.86 35.84 -5.12
C LEU A 251 7.43 37.22 -5.52
N THR A 252 7.20 37.65 -6.78
CA THR A 252 7.95 38.75 -7.41
C THR A 252 7.50 40.16 -7.01
N ASP A 253 6.38 40.33 -6.31
CA ASP A 253 5.87 41.67 -5.99
C ASP A 253 6.66 42.43 -4.90
N ARG A 254 7.69 41.78 -4.30
CA ARG A 254 8.47 42.37 -3.21
C ARG A 254 10.00 42.20 -3.32
N ILE A 255 10.53 41.69 -4.45
CA ILE A 255 11.96 41.39 -4.60
C ILE A 255 12.55 42.28 -5.73
N PRO A 256 13.72 42.91 -5.53
CA PRO A 256 14.40 43.69 -6.56
C PRO A 256 14.71 42.84 -7.80
N LEU A 257 14.57 43.46 -9.01
CA LEU A 257 14.72 42.79 -10.31
C LEU A 257 16.06 42.04 -10.47
N ALA A 258 17.15 42.55 -9.91
CA ALA A 258 18.47 41.91 -9.93
C ALA A 258 18.51 40.61 -9.14
N ALA A 259 17.81 40.54 -8.01
CA ALA A 259 17.68 39.32 -7.21
C ALA A 259 16.75 38.30 -7.90
N VAL A 260 15.72 38.76 -8.61
CA VAL A 260 14.81 37.91 -9.40
C VAL A 260 15.56 37.19 -10.52
N LEU A 261 16.44 37.87 -11.25
CA LEU A 261 17.22 37.29 -12.34
C LEU A 261 18.25 36.24 -11.87
N ALA A 262 18.81 36.41 -10.66
CA ALA A 262 19.73 35.44 -10.05
C ALA A 262 19.00 34.18 -9.49
N VAL A 263 17.78 34.36 -8.98
CA VAL A 263 16.98 33.29 -8.35
C VAL A 263 16.21 32.48 -9.41
N ASP A 264 15.80 33.08 -10.53
CA ASP A 264 15.01 32.38 -11.58
C ASP A 264 15.81 31.25 -12.27
N LYS A 265 17.16 31.32 -12.27
CA LYS A 265 18.02 30.23 -12.78
C LYS A 265 18.13 29.03 -11.85
N VAL A 266 17.86 29.17 -10.55
CA VAL A 266 18.07 28.15 -9.52
C VAL A 266 16.75 27.52 -9.06
N LEU A 267 15.66 28.26 -9.01
CA LEU A 267 14.35 27.80 -8.56
C LEU A 267 13.46 27.42 -9.76
N ARG A 268 13.66 26.23 -10.30
CA ARG A 268 12.66 25.66 -11.22
C ARG A 268 11.33 25.56 -10.49
N ARG A 269 10.29 26.23 -11.03
CA ARG A 269 8.94 26.25 -10.47
C ARG A 269 8.41 24.84 -10.26
N GLN A 270 7.73 24.65 -9.17
CA GLN A 270 6.96 23.42 -8.95
C GLN A 270 5.62 23.53 -9.67
N VAL A 271 5.24 22.43 -10.28
CA VAL A 271 3.92 22.22 -10.87
C VAL A 271 3.14 21.32 -9.92
N PHE A 272 1.93 21.74 -9.60
CA PHE A 272 0.94 20.95 -8.89
C PHE A 272 -0.04 20.38 -9.92
N ALA A 273 -0.36 19.09 -9.81
CA ALA A 273 -1.42 18.48 -10.58
C ALA A 273 -2.25 17.57 -9.69
N ALA A 274 -3.56 17.54 -9.90
CA ALA A 274 -4.43 16.64 -9.17
C ALA A 274 -5.55 16.09 -10.06
N HIS A 275 -5.99 14.87 -9.70
CA HIS A 275 -7.25 14.29 -10.14
C HIS A 275 -8.15 14.10 -8.94
N VAL A 276 -9.40 14.51 -9.06
CA VAL A 276 -10.42 14.40 -8.02
C VAL A 276 -11.67 13.81 -8.66
N TRP A 277 -12.20 12.75 -8.07
CA TRP A 277 -13.45 12.17 -8.55
C TRP A 277 -14.26 11.53 -7.42
N ARG A 278 -15.55 11.45 -7.65
CA ARG A 278 -16.47 10.70 -6.82
C ARG A 278 -16.83 9.40 -7.53
N CYS A 279 -16.65 8.28 -6.87
CA CYS A 279 -17.19 7.00 -7.32
C CYS A 279 -18.56 6.81 -6.66
N TYR A 280 -19.61 6.84 -7.44
CA TYR A 280 -20.99 6.67 -6.95
C TYR A 280 -21.25 5.24 -6.47
N HIS A 281 -20.70 4.25 -7.15
CA HIS A 281 -20.86 2.85 -6.78
C HIS A 281 -20.34 2.54 -5.37
N SER A 282 -19.18 3.05 -5.01
CA SER A 282 -18.57 2.83 -3.70
C SER A 282 -18.85 3.95 -2.68
N ASN A 283 -19.56 5.02 -3.09
CA ASN A 283 -19.83 6.23 -2.32
C ASN A 283 -18.54 6.83 -1.69
N ARG A 284 -17.47 6.97 -2.50
CA ARG A 284 -16.15 7.43 -2.07
C ARG A 284 -15.65 8.57 -2.95
N ILE A 285 -14.85 9.46 -2.34
CA ILE A 285 -14.10 10.48 -3.10
C ILE A 285 -12.64 10.07 -3.11
N TYR A 286 -12.03 10.17 -4.27
CA TYR A 286 -10.59 9.94 -4.48
C TYR A 286 -9.92 11.24 -4.88
N VAL A 287 -8.73 11.47 -4.33
CA VAL A 287 -7.87 12.60 -4.67
C VAL A 287 -6.46 12.09 -4.89
N VAL A 288 -5.94 12.26 -6.09
CA VAL A 288 -4.55 11.99 -6.43
C VAL A 288 -3.87 13.32 -6.71
N GLN A 289 -2.79 13.61 -6.00
CA GLN A 289 -2.02 14.84 -6.16
C GLN A 289 -0.58 14.50 -6.51
N ALA A 290 0.02 15.27 -7.39
CA ALA A 290 1.44 15.19 -7.70
C ALA A 290 2.06 16.61 -7.67
N ILE A 291 3.24 16.71 -7.06
CA ILE A 291 4.04 17.95 -7.06
C ILE A 291 5.41 17.59 -7.62
N ALA A 292 5.81 18.26 -8.70
CA ALA A 292 7.09 18.04 -9.35
C ALA A 292 7.53 19.33 -10.09
N LYS A 293 8.83 19.44 -10.39
CA LYS A 293 9.34 20.53 -11.26
C LYS A 293 8.95 20.32 -12.73
N ARG A 294 8.70 19.09 -13.13
CA ARG A 294 8.24 18.68 -14.46
C ARG A 294 7.36 17.44 -14.29
N ASP A 295 6.53 17.17 -15.28
CA ASP A 295 5.73 15.94 -15.39
C ASP A 295 4.72 15.68 -14.25
N ALA A 296 4.35 16.69 -13.45
CA ALA A 296 3.38 16.52 -12.37
C ALA A 296 2.04 15.96 -12.91
N SER A 297 1.54 16.51 -14.03
CA SER A 297 0.31 16.04 -14.67
C SER A 297 0.44 14.58 -15.11
N LYS A 298 1.51 14.21 -15.82
CA LYS A 298 1.73 12.82 -16.26
C LYS A 298 1.82 11.83 -15.10
N ILE A 299 2.41 12.26 -13.98
CA ILE A 299 2.48 11.45 -12.75
C ILE A 299 1.08 11.28 -12.16
N ALA A 300 0.30 12.36 -12.03
CA ALA A 300 -1.06 12.32 -11.52
C ALA A 300 -1.96 11.46 -12.42
N ASP A 301 -1.88 11.64 -13.75
CA ASP A 301 -2.62 10.86 -14.75
C ASP A 301 -2.34 9.36 -14.60
N ARG A 302 -1.04 8.95 -14.56
CA ARG A 302 -0.63 7.56 -14.41
C ARG A 302 -1.13 6.93 -13.11
N VAL A 303 -0.97 7.64 -12.00
CA VAL A 303 -1.35 7.12 -10.67
C VAL A 303 -2.87 7.04 -10.55
N SER A 304 -3.62 8.05 -10.99
CA SER A 304 -5.08 8.04 -10.95
C SER A 304 -5.67 6.92 -11.81
N ALA A 305 -5.10 6.66 -12.99
CA ALA A 305 -5.52 5.58 -13.87
C ALA A 305 -5.27 4.18 -13.29
N SER A 306 -4.36 4.03 -12.31
CA SER A 306 -4.09 2.76 -11.65
C SER A 306 -5.06 2.41 -10.52
N ILE A 307 -5.87 3.37 -10.08
CA ILE A 307 -6.84 3.16 -8.98
C ILE A 307 -8.11 2.53 -9.55
N LYS A 308 -8.46 1.37 -8.99
CA LYS A 308 -9.76 0.74 -9.20
C LYS A 308 -10.67 1.14 -8.04
N CYS A 309 -11.80 1.72 -8.32
CA CYS A 309 -12.74 2.17 -7.29
C CYS A 309 -13.85 1.16 -6.96
N HIS A 310 -14.03 0.13 -7.78
CA HIS A 310 -14.94 -1.00 -7.59
C HIS A 310 -14.51 -2.17 -8.46
#